data_01e59eabd85933ecdaad1684d9999bd9
#
_entry.id   01e59eabd85933ecdaad1684d9999bd9
#
_cell.length_a   1.000
_cell.length_b   1.000
_cell.length_c   1.000
_cell.angle_alpha   90.00
_cell.angle_beta   90.00
_cell.angle_gamma   90.00
#
_symmetry.space_group_name_H-M   'P 1'
#
loop_
_entity.id
_entity.type
_entity.pdbx_description
1 polymer ?
#
loop_
_entity_poly.entity_id
_entity_poly.type
_entity_poly.pdbx_seq_one_letter_code
_entity_poly.pdbx_strand_id
1 'polypeptide(L)'
;PSFIVLSAVLLGRYKIKDDYSFFLNILCLIIISSLLILQPDFGMFILIFAVWLIQVLSSNINFKIIISIVLSFVFVFLLCFFTLEHVKFRIMNFFFSEVGDNYQISKSLDSFENGGLFGKGIGEGTIAKNLPDVHSDFVFALIGEELGGFFAILIIGVYIAMYIRIHVISQRSNNFFIVTALTGLANIFIFQVIINISSSLNIIPTQGMTLR
;
A
#
# COMPACT_ATOMS: atom_id res chain seq x y z
N PRO A 1 -9.31 5.81 1.59
CA PRO A 1 -9.83 6.54 0.42
C PRO A 1 -10.34 7.94 0.76
N SER A 2 -11.16 8.10 1.81
CA SER A 2 -11.79 9.38 2.18
C SER A 2 -10.78 10.51 2.42
N PHE A 3 -9.67 10.21 3.11
CA PHE A 3 -8.58 11.18 3.30
C PHE A 3 -7.97 11.64 1.96
N ILE A 4 -7.77 10.73 1.02
CA ILE A 4 -7.18 11.06 -0.29
C ILE A 4 -8.07 12.02 -1.08
N VAL A 5 -9.40 11.84 -1.00
CA VAL A 5 -10.37 12.78 -1.62
C VAL A 5 -10.35 14.12 -0.89
N LEU A 6 -10.36 14.12 0.45
CA LEU A 6 -10.24 15.35 1.24
C LEU A 6 -8.96 16.12 0.93
N SER A 7 -7.82 15.42 0.86
CA SER A 7 -6.54 15.98 0.47
C SER A 7 -6.60 16.63 -0.90
N ALA A 8 -7.23 15.98 -1.89
CA ALA A 8 -7.40 16.55 -3.23
C ALA A 8 -8.26 17.83 -3.23
N VAL A 9 -9.30 17.92 -2.38
CA VAL A 9 -10.10 19.14 -2.21
C VAL A 9 -9.23 20.27 -1.64
N LEU A 10 -8.48 19.99 -0.58
CA LEU A 10 -7.64 21.00 0.09
C LEU A 10 -6.51 21.47 -0.82
N LEU A 11 -5.86 20.58 -1.56
CA LEU A 11 -4.84 20.92 -2.55
C LEU A 11 -5.42 21.71 -3.73
N GLY A 12 -6.67 21.43 -4.13
CA GLY A 12 -7.39 22.19 -5.13
C GLY A 12 -7.63 23.65 -4.68
N ARG A 13 -7.99 23.85 -3.41
CA ARG A 13 -8.14 25.20 -2.82
C ARG A 13 -6.80 25.92 -2.71
N TYR A 14 -5.75 25.25 -2.27
CA TYR A 14 -4.40 25.80 -2.23
C TYR A 14 -3.95 26.36 -3.57
N LYS A 15 -4.25 25.64 -4.68
CA LYS A 15 -3.93 26.10 -6.04
C LYS A 15 -4.64 27.42 -6.41
N ILE A 16 -5.75 27.77 -5.75
CA ILE A 16 -6.50 29.03 -5.93
C ILE A 16 -6.01 30.13 -4.96
N LYS A 17 -4.81 29.99 -4.37
CA LYS A 17 -4.17 30.90 -3.40
C LYS A 17 -4.80 30.91 -2.00
N ASP A 18 -5.33 29.79 -1.55
CA ASP A 18 -5.76 29.61 -0.16
C ASP A 18 -4.68 28.84 0.63
N ASP A 19 -3.66 29.55 1.10
CA ASP A 19 -2.50 28.97 1.82
C ASP A 19 -2.92 28.22 3.08
N TYR A 20 -4.02 28.62 3.72
CA TYR A 20 -4.57 27.94 4.89
C TYR A 20 -5.01 26.50 4.59
N SER A 21 -5.48 26.24 3.39
CA SER A 21 -5.90 24.89 2.95
C SER A 21 -4.74 23.91 2.91
N PHE A 22 -3.52 24.35 2.60
CA PHE A 22 -2.34 23.47 2.67
C PHE A 22 -1.97 23.11 4.11
N PHE A 23 -2.05 24.08 5.03
CA PHE A 23 -1.83 23.82 6.45
C PHE A 23 -2.86 22.81 7.01
N LEU A 24 -4.14 22.97 6.66
CA LEU A 24 -5.19 21.99 7.03
C LEU A 24 -4.92 20.60 6.45
N ASN A 25 -4.39 20.53 5.23
CA ASN A 25 -4.03 19.26 4.61
C ASN A 25 -2.94 18.52 5.41
N ILE A 26 -1.87 19.23 5.80
CA ILE A 26 -0.81 18.67 6.66
C ILE A 26 -1.37 18.28 8.04
N LEU A 27 -2.22 19.10 8.64
CA LEU A 27 -2.83 18.80 9.94
C LEU A 27 -3.66 17.51 9.87
N CYS A 28 -4.48 17.34 8.83
CA CYS A 28 -5.24 16.10 8.60
C CYS A 28 -4.31 14.88 8.42
N LEU A 29 -3.20 15.04 7.69
CA LEU A 29 -2.21 13.97 7.53
C LEU A 29 -1.62 13.57 8.89
N ILE A 30 -1.22 14.55 9.73
CA ILE A 30 -0.64 14.30 11.06
C ILE A 30 -1.66 13.55 11.95
N ILE A 31 -2.93 13.97 11.97
CA ILE A 31 -3.97 13.31 12.76
C ILE A 31 -4.15 11.86 12.31
N ILE A 32 -4.29 11.61 11.01
CA ILE A 32 -4.48 10.25 10.49
C ILE A 32 -3.24 9.40 10.72
N SER A 33 -2.06 9.94 10.50
CA SER A 33 -0.79 9.24 10.75
C SER A 33 -0.64 8.85 12.21
N SER A 34 -0.98 9.74 13.16
CA SER A 34 -0.92 9.43 14.59
C SER A 34 -1.91 8.32 14.98
N LEU A 35 -3.14 8.34 14.43
CA LEU A 35 -4.13 7.29 14.67
C LEU A 35 -3.66 5.93 14.13
N LEU A 36 -3.04 5.89 12.94
CA LEU A 36 -2.52 4.65 12.35
C LEU A 36 -1.34 4.08 13.15
N ILE A 37 -0.47 4.94 13.67
CA ILE A 37 0.64 4.51 14.54
C ILE A 37 0.10 3.95 15.86
N LEU A 38 -0.94 4.56 16.44
CA LEU A 38 -1.60 4.07 17.65
C LEU A 38 -2.35 2.75 17.42
N GLN A 39 -2.84 2.50 16.19
CA GLN A 39 -3.52 1.27 15.78
C GLN A 39 -2.56 0.13 15.40
N PRO A 40 -1.28 0.22 15.65
CA PRO A 40 -0.07 -0.41 15.10
C PRO A 40 -0.14 -0.84 13.62
N ASP A 41 -0.81 -0.04 12.77
CA ASP A 41 -0.88 -0.28 11.32
C ASP A 41 0.14 0.58 10.56
N PHE A 42 1.39 0.13 10.62
CA PHE A 42 2.52 0.86 10.06
C PHE A 42 2.54 0.78 8.52
N GLY A 43 2.00 -0.29 7.95
CA GLY A 43 1.91 -0.45 6.50
C GLY A 43 0.95 0.56 5.87
N MET A 44 -0.25 0.73 6.43
CA MET A 44 -1.20 1.75 5.98
C MET A 44 -0.67 3.17 6.20
N PHE A 45 0.11 3.41 7.26
CA PHE A 45 0.77 4.71 7.47
C PHE A 45 1.71 5.06 6.31
N ILE A 46 2.62 4.15 5.91
CA ILE A 46 3.53 4.34 4.79
C ILE A 46 2.76 4.54 3.48
N LEU A 47 1.74 3.71 3.23
CA LEU A 47 0.93 3.78 2.02
C LEU A 47 0.20 5.12 1.88
N ILE A 48 -0.47 5.58 2.93
CA ILE A 48 -1.19 6.85 2.92
C ILE A 48 -0.24 8.01 2.70
N PHE A 49 0.93 8.00 3.36
CA PHE A 49 1.95 9.02 3.16
C PHE A 49 2.47 9.04 1.72
N ALA A 50 2.78 7.88 1.14
CA ALA A 50 3.28 7.79 -0.24
C ALA A 50 2.26 8.32 -1.25
N VAL A 51 0.99 7.95 -1.12
CA VAL A 51 -0.09 8.44 -2.01
C VAL A 51 -0.31 9.95 -1.83
N TRP A 52 -0.32 10.42 -0.58
CA TRP A 52 -0.43 11.86 -0.29
C TRP A 52 0.75 12.64 -0.87
N LEU A 53 1.98 12.13 -0.77
CA LEU A 53 3.16 12.76 -1.35
C LEU A 53 3.04 12.92 -2.87
N ILE A 54 2.52 11.91 -3.58
CA ILE A 54 2.27 11.98 -5.03
C ILE A 54 1.26 13.10 -5.35
N GLN A 55 0.20 13.25 -4.54
CA GLN A 55 -0.76 14.36 -4.71
C GLN A 55 -0.10 15.73 -4.50
N VAL A 56 0.74 15.86 -3.46
CA VAL A 56 1.46 17.10 -3.17
C VAL A 56 2.46 17.45 -4.28
N LEU A 57 3.19 16.48 -4.82
CA LEU A 57 4.10 16.66 -5.96
C LEU A 57 3.39 17.22 -7.19
N SER A 58 2.11 16.88 -7.38
CA SER A 58 1.29 17.39 -8.48
C SER A 58 0.78 18.85 -8.27
N SER A 59 1.02 19.46 -7.10
CA SER A 59 0.36 20.70 -6.67
C SER A 59 1.24 21.96 -6.82
N ASN A 60 2.35 21.93 -7.56
CA ASN A 60 3.27 23.06 -7.74
C ASN A 60 3.78 23.67 -6.42
N ILE A 61 3.89 22.88 -5.36
CA ILE A 61 4.43 23.30 -4.06
C ILE A 61 5.95 23.45 -4.16
N ASN A 62 6.50 24.40 -3.41
CA ASN A 62 7.94 24.65 -3.39
C ASN A 62 8.69 23.37 -3.00
N PHE A 63 9.66 22.98 -3.83
CA PHE A 63 10.45 21.76 -3.65
C PHE A 63 11.16 21.68 -2.29
N LYS A 64 11.55 22.83 -1.71
CA LYS A 64 12.14 22.89 -0.36
C LYS A 64 11.16 22.39 0.72
N ILE A 65 9.87 22.73 0.57
CA ILE A 65 8.82 22.27 1.50
C ILE A 65 8.65 20.77 1.38
N ILE A 66 8.64 20.24 0.15
CA ILE A 66 8.53 18.80 -0.10
C ILE A 66 9.70 18.03 0.53
N ILE A 67 10.93 18.52 0.35
CA ILE A 67 12.11 17.91 0.98
C ILE A 67 11.98 17.93 2.51
N SER A 68 11.56 19.05 3.10
CA SER A 68 11.37 19.16 4.56
C SER A 68 10.34 18.14 5.08
N ILE A 69 9.23 17.93 4.35
CA ILE A 69 8.20 16.96 4.69
C ILE A 69 8.75 15.53 4.61
N VAL A 70 9.50 15.21 3.55
CA VAL A 70 10.11 13.88 3.39
C VAL A 70 11.13 13.62 4.49
N LEU A 71 11.98 14.59 4.82
CA LEU A 71 12.94 14.46 5.94
C LEU A 71 12.23 14.27 7.28
N SER A 72 11.16 15.03 7.53
CA SER A 72 10.33 14.85 8.74
C SER A 72 9.71 13.45 8.80
N PHE A 73 9.23 12.94 7.68
CA PHE A 73 8.67 11.58 7.60
C PHE A 73 9.75 10.52 7.91
N VAL A 74 10.92 10.63 7.29
CA VAL A 74 12.06 9.73 7.57
C VAL A 74 12.44 9.78 9.05
N PHE A 75 12.47 10.97 9.63
CA PHE A 75 12.76 11.14 11.06
C PHE A 75 11.71 10.43 11.94
N VAL A 76 10.41 10.61 11.66
CA VAL A 76 9.32 9.92 12.38
C VAL A 76 9.42 8.41 12.17
N PHE A 77 9.73 7.95 10.96
CA PHE A 77 9.95 6.52 10.67
C PHE A 77 11.07 5.94 11.54
N LEU A 78 12.21 6.62 11.61
CA LEU A 78 13.33 6.19 12.46
C LEU A 78 12.96 6.19 13.95
N LEU A 79 12.26 7.23 14.41
CA LEU A 79 11.75 7.25 15.79
C LEU A 79 10.84 6.03 16.07
N CYS A 80 9.88 5.75 15.19
CA CYS A 80 9.02 4.57 15.33
C CYS A 80 9.81 3.26 15.34
N PHE A 81 10.82 3.15 14.50
CA PHE A 81 11.69 1.96 14.47
C PHE A 81 12.45 1.75 15.80
N PHE A 82 12.95 2.83 16.43
CA PHE A 82 13.70 2.71 17.68
C PHE A 82 12.83 2.63 18.93
N THR A 83 11.60 3.18 18.90
CA THR A 83 10.72 3.26 20.08
C THR A 83 9.64 2.18 20.11
N LEU A 84 9.20 1.69 18.94
CA LEU A 84 8.11 0.72 18.84
C LEU A 84 8.64 -0.68 18.60
N GLU A 85 8.62 -1.52 19.63
CA GLU A 85 9.14 -2.91 19.57
C GLU A 85 8.50 -3.74 18.44
N HIS A 86 7.20 -3.58 18.19
CA HIS A 86 6.51 -4.30 17.12
C HIS A 86 7.00 -3.93 15.71
N VAL A 87 7.38 -2.66 15.47
CA VAL A 87 7.95 -2.22 14.19
C VAL A 87 9.35 -2.81 14.02
N LYS A 88 10.17 -2.69 15.06
CA LYS A 88 11.52 -3.28 15.09
C LYS A 88 11.46 -4.79 14.88
N PHE A 89 10.60 -5.49 15.60
CA PHE A 89 10.45 -6.94 15.51
C PHE A 89 10.08 -7.39 14.09
N ARG A 90 9.11 -6.73 13.42
CA ARG A 90 8.72 -7.07 12.05
C ARG A 90 9.86 -6.89 11.05
N ILE A 91 10.58 -5.77 11.13
CA ILE A 91 11.70 -5.48 10.23
C ILE A 91 12.86 -6.45 10.50
N MET A 92 13.21 -6.68 11.76
CA MET A 92 14.29 -7.59 12.12
C MET A 92 13.96 -9.04 11.72
N ASN A 93 12.74 -9.51 11.95
CA ASN A 93 12.32 -10.85 11.51
C ASN A 93 12.37 -11.00 10.00
N PHE A 94 11.97 -9.98 9.24
CA PHE A 94 12.05 -10.05 7.79
C PHE A 94 13.49 -10.22 7.26
N PHE A 95 14.45 -9.50 7.86
CA PHE A 95 15.85 -9.51 7.39
C PHE A 95 16.73 -10.58 8.05
N PHE A 96 16.42 -11.02 9.26
CA PHE A 96 17.32 -11.81 10.08
C PHE A 96 16.69 -13.09 10.66
N SER A 97 15.40 -13.39 10.40
CA SER A 97 14.81 -14.61 10.96
C SER A 97 15.38 -15.85 10.28
N GLU A 98 15.99 -16.68 11.09
CA GLU A 98 16.24 -18.06 10.74
C GLU A 98 14.90 -18.81 10.62
N VAL A 99 14.80 -19.68 9.69
CA VAL A 99 13.77 -20.57 9.14
C VAL A 99 12.49 -20.91 9.98
N GLY A 100 12.33 -20.45 11.22
CA GLY A 100 11.22 -20.85 12.10
C GLY A 100 9.95 -19.99 12.07
N ASP A 101 10.10 -18.66 11.91
CA ASP A 101 8.96 -17.71 12.02
C ASP A 101 8.29 -17.36 10.69
N ASN A 102 8.78 -17.89 9.58
CA ASN A 102 8.29 -17.61 8.25
C ASN A 102 7.23 -18.60 7.74
N TYR A 103 6.49 -19.28 8.65
CA TYR A 103 5.49 -20.28 8.27
C TYR A 103 4.50 -19.76 7.23
N GLN A 104 3.98 -18.55 7.41
CA GLN A 104 3.02 -17.95 6.47
C GLN A 104 3.65 -17.69 5.10
N ILE A 105 4.87 -17.20 5.09
CA ILE A 105 5.62 -16.87 3.87
C ILE A 105 6.01 -18.15 3.13
N SER A 106 6.55 -19.15 3.83
CA SER A 106 6.90 -20.44 3.20
C SER A 106 5.66 -21.10 2.61
N LYS A 107 4.53 -21.11 3.35
CA LYS A 107 3.27 -21.64 2.84
C LYS A 107 2.70 -20.85 1.66
N SER A 108 2.90 -19.54 1.61
CA SER A 108 2.52 -18.73 0.46
C SER A 108 3.33 -19.12 -0.78
N LEU A 109 4.65 -19.30 -0.65
CA LEU A 109 5.52 -19.74 -1.74
C LEU A 109 5.21 -21.18 -2.17
N ASP A 110 5.03 -22.11 -1.20
CA ASP A 110 4.60 -23.50 -1.47
C ASP A 110 3.28 -23.54 -2.25
N SER A 111 2.36 -22.59 -2.00
CA SER A 111 1.09 -22.48 -2.73
C SER A 111 1.31 -22.19 -4.20
N PHE A 112 2.24 -21.27 -4.55
CA PHE A 112 2.60 -21.01 -5.94
C PHE A 112 3.24 -22.22 -6.61
N GLU A 113 4.15 -22.91 -5.93
CA GLU A 113 4.78 -24.13 -6.45
C GLU A 113 3.75 -25.23 -6.68
N ASN A 114 2.83 -25.43 -5.73
CA ASN A 114 1.77 -26.43 -5.83
C ASN A 114 0.80 -26.15 -6.98
N GLY A 115 0.45 -24.88 -7.23
CA GLY A 115 -0.44 -24.48 -8.32
C GLY A 115 0.20 -24.57 -9.71
N GLY A 116 1.51 -24.36 -9.81
CA GLY A 116 2.22 -24.38 -11.10
C GLY A 116 1.66 -23.36 -12.10
N LEU A 117 1.69 -23.68 -13.39
CA LEU A 117 1.23 -22.75 -14.44
C LEU A 117 -0.29 -22.67 -14.57
N PHE A 118 -1.01 -23.77 -14.36
CA PHE A 118 -2.46 -23.87 -14.66
C PHE A 118 -3.34 -24.03 -13.42
N GLY A 119 -2.75 -24.11 -12.22
CA GLY A 119 -3.47 -24.27 -10.97
C GLY A 119 -3.97 -25.69 -10.72
N LYS A 120 -4.50 -25.91 -9.51
CA LYS A 120 -5.12 -27.19 -9.09
C LYS A 120 -6.61 -27.24 -9.38
N GLY A 121 -7.23 -26.10 -9.61
CA GLY A 121 -8.68 -25.93 -9.74
C GLY A 121 -9.26 -25.10 -8.61
N ILE A 122 -10.36 -24.40 -8.90
CA ILE A 122 -11.05 -23.54 -7.95
C ILE A 122 -11.58 -24.38 -6.79
N GLY A 123 -11.18 -24.04 -5.58
CA GLY A 123 -11.56 -24.78 -4.37
C GLY A 123 -10.72 -26.05 -4.09
N GLU A 124 -9.78 -26.43 -4.97
CA GLU A 124 -8.92 -27.61 -4.82
C GLU A 124 -7.56 -27.28 -4.15
N GLY A 125 -7.29 -26.00 -3.87
CA GLY A 125 -6.10 -25.57 -3.12
C GLY A 125 -6.07 -26.18 -1.72
N THR A 126 -4.95 -26.73 -1.32
CA THR A 126 -4.77 -27.40 -0.02
C THR A 126 -3.82 -26.66 0.91
N ILE A 127 -2.87 -25.91 0.35
CA ILE A 127 -1.83 -25.20 1.11
C ILE A 127 -2.30 -23.81 1.51
N ALA A 128 -2.78 -23.02 0.56
CA ALA A 128 -3.24 -21.65 0.79
C ALA A 128 -4.41 -21.58 1.78
N LYS A 129 -5.32 -22.56 1.77
CA LYS A 129 -6.44 -22.63 2.72
C LYS A 129 -6.02 -22.69 4.19
N ASN A 130 -4.82 -23.17 4.48
CA ASN A 130 -4.28 -23.28 5.83
C ASN A 130 -3.55 -21.99 6.26
N LEU A 131 -3.46 -20.98 5.38
CA LEU A 131 -2.89 -19.69 5.74
C LEU A 131 -3.91 -18.87 6.55
N PRO A 132 -3.52 -18.31 7.70
CA PRO A 132 -4.33 -17.31 8.37
C PRO A 132 -4.50 -16.11 7.45
N ASP A 133 -5.68 -15.50 7.47
CA ASP A 133 -6.02 -14.30 6.67
C ASP A 133 -5.80 -14.43 5.15
N VAL A 134 -5.95 -15.66 4.62
CA VAL A 134 -5.74 -15.96 3.19
C VAL A 134 -6.59 -15.08 2.27
N HIS A 135 -7.81 -14.74 2.69
CA HIS A 135 -8.75 -13.93 1.90
C HIS A 135 -8.46 -12.42 1.92
N SER A 136 -7.52 -11.96 2.75
CA SER A 136 -7.11 -10.55 2.84
C SER A 136 -5.66 -10.36 2.43
N ASP A 137 -4.73 -10.93 3.18
CA ASP A 137 -3.31 -10.64 3.04
C ASP A 137 -2.61 -11.54 2.01
N PHE A 138 -3.11 -12.78 1.83
CA PHE A 138 -2.52 -13.79 0.96
C PHE A 138 -3.45 -14.24 -0.17
N VAL A 139 -4.40 -13.38 -0.58
CA VAL A 139 -5.33 -13.70 -1.66
C VAL A 139 -4.61 -14.04 -2.97
N PHE A 140 -3.44 -13.43 -3.20
CA PHE A 140 -2.64 -13.69 -4.40
C PHE A 140 -1.99 -15.09 -4.37
N ALA A 141 -1.61 -15.61 -3.19
CA ALA A 141 -1.14 -16.98 -3.03
C ALA A 141 -2.26 -18.01 -3.32
N LEU A 142 -3.49 -17.71 -2.87
CA LEU A 142 -4.65 -18.53 -3.18
C LEU A 142 -4.93 -18.58 -4.69
N ILE A 143 -4.89 -17.43 -5.35
CA ILE A 143 -5.02 -17.34 -6.81
C ILE A 143 -3.92 -18.15 -7.50
N GLY A 144 -2.69 -18.07 -7.03
CA GLY A 144 -1.56 -18.81 -7.57
C GLY A 144 -1.73 -20.32 -7.44
N GLU A 145 -2.28 -20.83 -6.32
CA GLU A 145 -2.52 -22.25 -6.13
C GLU A 145 -3.72 -22.77 -6.94
N GLU A 146 -4.85 -22.06 -6.91
CA GLU A 146 -6.08 -22.54 -7.52
C GLU A 146 -6.14 -22.31 -9.04
N LEU A 147 -5.75 -21.12 -9.51
CA LEU A 147 -5.83 -20.74 -10.92
C LEU A 147 -4.48 -20.85 -11.64
N GLY A 148 -3.39 -20.88 -10.90
CA GLY A 148 -2.03 -20.98 -11.45
C GLY A 148 -1.39 -19.66 -11.85
N GLY A 149 -0.09 -19.73 -12.16
CA GLY A 149 0.72 -18.57 -12.49
C GLY A 149 0.25 -17.81 -13.73
N PHE A 150 -0.29 -18.51 -14.73
CA PHE A 150 -0.81 -17.87 -15.94
C PHE A 150 -1.95 -16.89 -15.63
N PHE A 151 -2.95 -17.34 -14.87
CA PHE A 151 -4.07 -16.48 -14.46
C PHE A 151 -3.63 -15.38 -13.47
N ALA A 152 -2.68 -15.68 -12.59
CA ALA A 152 -2.11 -14.67 -11.69
C ALA A 152 -1.51 -13.49 -12.49
N ILE A 153 -0.72 -13.76 -13.54
CA ILE A 153 -0.15 -12.74 -14.43
C ILE A 153 -1.26 -11.99 -15.18
N LEU A 154 -2.29 -12.68 -15.65
CA LEU A 154 -3.42 -12.05 -16.33
C LEU A 154 -4.16 -11.07 -15.41
N ILE A 155 -4.39 -11.44 -14.15
CA ILE A 155 -5.02 -10.57 -13.16
C ILE A 155 -4.17 -9.33 -12.88
N ILE A 156 -2.85 -9.48 -12.75
CA ILE A 156 -1.91 -8.35 -12.63
C ILE A 156 -2.04 -7.43 -13.85
N GLY A 157 -2.08 -8.01 -15.06
CA GLY A 157 -2.28 -7.25 -16.30
C GLY A 157 -3.56 -6.42 -16.31
N VAL A 158 -4.67 -6.99 -15.79
CA VAL A 158 -5.95 -6.27 -15.65
C VAL A 158 -5.81 -5.10 -14.67
N TYR A 159 -5.16 -5.29 -13.50
CA TYR A 159 -4.94 -4.20 -12.54
C TYR A 159 -4.09 -3.07 -13.13
N ILE A 160 -3.03 -3.41 -13.84
CA ILE A 160 -2.18 -2.42 -14.53
C ILE A 160 -2.98 -1.68 -15.62
N ALA A 161 -3.76 -2.38 -16.43
CA ALA A 161 -4.59 -1.77 -17.46
C ALA A 161 -5.64 -0.81 -16.87
N MET A 162 -6.28 -1.19 -15.76
CA MET A 162 -7.20 -0.32 -15.03
C MET A 162 -6.48 0.94 -14.51
N TYR A 163 -5.31 0.79 -13.91
CA TYR A 163 -4.53 1.91 -13.42
C TYR A 163 -4.16 2.89 -14.53
N ILE A 164 -3.61 2.39 -15.65
CA ILE A 164 -3.27 3.20 -16.81
C ILE A 164 -4.50 3.92 -17.36
N ARG A 165 -5.63 3.23 -17.48
CA ARG A 165 -6.88 3.82 -17.98
C ARG A 165 -7.39 4.96 -17.09
N ILE A 166 -7.38 4.78 -15.77
CA ILE A 166 -7.78 5.82 -14.82
C ILE A 166 -6.84 7.02 -14.94
N HIS A 167 -5.54 6.78 -15.04
CA HIS A 167 -4.55 7.85 -15.19
C HIS A 167 -4.74 8.64 -16.50
N VAL A 168 -4.96 7.97 -17.63
CA VAL A 168 -5.23 8.60 -18.92
C VAL A 168 -6.52 9.43 -18.88
N ILE A 169 -7.59 8.90 -18.27
CA ILE A 169 -8.87 9.64 -18.13
C ILE A 169 -8.67 10.86 -17.22
N SER A 170 -7.93 10.71 -16.12
CA SER A 170 -7.61 11.79 -15.19
C SER A 170 -6.92 12.96 -15.90
N GLN A 171 -5.93 12.70 -16.76
CA GLN A 171 -5.19 13.73 -17.48
C GLN A 171 -6.00 14.49 -18.51
N ARG A 172 -7.19 13.99 -18.91
CA ARG A 172 -8.10 14.68 -19.83
C ARG A 172 -8.93 15.77 -19.15
N SER A 173 -8.97 15.79 -17.83
CA SER A 173 -9.75 16.78 -17.06
C SER A 173 -8.93 18.06 -16.87
N ASN A 174 -9.58 19.20 -17.12
CA ASN A 174 -9.03 20.53 -16.81
C ASN A 174 -9.24 20.91 -15.34
N ASN A 175 -9.98 20.11 -14.56
CA ASN A 175 -10.24 20.39 -13.17
C ASN A 175 -9.17 19.71 -12.29
N PHE A 176 -8.33 20.54 -11.64
CA PHE A 176 -7.25 20.07 -10.80
C PHE A 176 -7.72 19.13 -9.68
N PHE A 177 -8.86 19.41 -9.04
CA PHE A 177 -9.43 18.53 -8.03
C PHE A 177 -9.69 17.13 -8.58
N ILE A 178 -10.34 17.03 -9.76
CA ILE A 178 -10.64 15.74 -10.39
C ILE A 178 -9.35 14.97 -10.71
N VAL A 179 -8.37 15.65 -11.29
CA VAL A 179 -7.05 15.03 -11.61
C VAL A 179 -6.41 14.49 -10.35
N THR A 180 -6.30 15.30 -9.29
CA THR A 180 -5.62 14.94 -8.05
C THR A 180 -6.37 13.84 -7.30
N ALA A 181 -7.71 13.88 -7.26
CA ALA A 181 -8.53 12.86 -6.61
C ALA A 181 -8.44 11.51 -7.32
N LEU A 182 -8.62 11.48 -8.65
CA LEU A 182 -8.53 10.24 -9.44
C LEU A 182 -7.13 9.65 -9.39
N THR A 183 -6.08 10.47 -9.53
CA THR A 183 -4.70 10.00 -9.42
C THR A 183 -4.43 9.45 -8.02
N GLY A 184 -4.87 10.12 -6.96
CA GLY A 184 -4.71 9.64 -5.59
C GLY A 184 -5.43 8.32 -5.35
N LEU A 185 -6.68 8.18 -5.80
CA LEU A 185 -7.45 6.92 -5.67
C LEU A 185 -6.84 5.78 -6.50
N ALA A 186 -6.34 6.06 -7.70
CA ALA A 186 -5.66 5.07 -8.51
C ALA A 186 -4.35 4.60 -7.86
N ASN A 187 -3.59 5.54 -7.27
CA ASN A 187 -2.32 5.20 -6.59
C ASN A 187 -2.55 4.37 -5.32
N ILE A 188 -3.57 4.69 -4.49
CA ILE A 188 -3.85 3.84 -3.31
C ILE A 188 -4.23 2.43 -3.73
N PHE A 189 -5.03 2.30 -4.79
CA PHE A 189 -5.43 1.01 -5.34
C PHE A 189 -4.23 0.20 -5.84
N ILE A 190 -3.41 0.77 -6.72
CA ILE A 190 -2.26 0.03 -7.29
C ILE A 190 -1.21 -0.31 -6.23
N PHE A 191 -0.97 0.57 -5.24
CA PHE A 191 -0.05 0.28 -4.16
C PHE A 191 -0.54 -0.85 -3.26
N GLN A 192 -1.85 -0.93 -2.97
CA GLN A 192 -2.42 -2.07 -2.24
C GLN A 192 -2.23 -3.39 -3.02
N VAL A 193 -2.42 -3.38 -4.34
CA VAL A 193 -2.16 -4.54 -5.19
C VAL A 193 -0.68 -4.94 -5.14
N ILE A 194 0.23 -3.98 -5.31
CA ILE A 194 1.68 -4.22 -5.24
C ILE A 194 2.09 -4.78 -3.89
N ILE A 195 1.57 -4.21 -2.79
CA ILE A 195 1.88 -4.67 -1.43
C ILE A 195 1.39 -6.10 -1.23
N ASN A 196 0.15 -6.43 -1.63
CA ASN A 196 -0.39 -7.78 -1.48
C ASN A 196 0.43 -8.82 -2.27
N ILE A 197 0.76 -8.51 -3.54
CA ILE A 197 1.61 -9.37 -4.36
C ILE A 197 3.00 -9.54 -3.74
N SER A 198 3.64 -8.43 -3.36
CA SER A 198 4.99 -8.44 -2.82
C SER A 198 5.08 -9.15 -1.47
N SER A 199 4.05 -9.05 -0.63
CA SER A 199 3.92 -9.78 0.62
C SER A 199 3.77 -11.27 0.38
N SER A 200 2.92 -11.69 -0.58
CA SER A 200 2.73 -13.09 -0.96
C SER A 200 3.99 -13.72 -1.57
N LEU A 201 4.85 -12.93 -2.22
CA LEU A 201 6.12 -13.36 -2.82
C LEU A 201 7.34 -13.18 -1.90
N ASN A 202 7.16 -12.81 -0.64
CA ASN A 202 8.25 -12.54 0.31
C ASN A 202 9.23 -11.44 -0.14
N ILE A 203 8.77 -10.45 -0.90
CA ILE A 203 9.59 -9.31 -1.31
C ILE A 203 9.58 -8.22 -0.23
N ILE A 204 8.45 -8.10 0.50
CA ILE A 204 8.28 -7.18 1.62
C ILE A 204 7.70 -7.92 2.84
N PRO A 205 7.95 -7.41 4.07
CA PRO A 205 7.37 -8.01 5.26
C PRO A 205 5.84 -7.99 5.21
N THR A 206 5.23 -9.04 5.71
CA THR A 206 3.77 -9.14 5.81
C THR A 206 3.21 -8.01 6.67
N GLN A 207 2.13 -7.38 6.22
CA GLN A 207 1.46 -6.30 6.96
C GLN A 207 0.48 -6.83 8.00
N GLY A 208 0.30 -8.17 8.07
CA GLY A 208 -0.70 -8.83 8.88
C GLY A 208 -0.78 -8.28 10.29
N MET A 209 -1.95 -7.82 10.66
CA MET A 209 -2.29 -7.56 12.05
C MET A 209 -2.19 -8.89 12.80
N THR A 210 -1.34 -8.95 13.82
CA THR A 210 -1.54 -9.93 14.86
C THR A 210 -2.84 -9.56 15.59
N LEU A 211 -3.96 -10.05 15.08
CA LEU A 211 -5.19 -10.11 15.86
C LEU A 211 -4.91 -11.05 17.03
N ARG A 212 -4.66 -10.49 18.20
CA ARG A 212 -4.91 -11.14 19.46
C ARG A 212 -6.29 -10.76 19.94
#